data_9e7ce19e1d37b44880c2e2db4127c13d
#
_entry.id   9e7ce19e1d37b44880c2e2db4127c13d
#
_cell.length_a   1.000
_cell.length_b   1.000
_cell.length_c   1.000
_cell.angle_alpha   90.00
_cell.angle_beta   90.00
_cell.angle_gamma   90.00
#
_symmetry.space_group_name_H-M   'P 1'
#
loop_
_entity.id
_entity.type
_entity.pdbx_description
1 polymer ?
#
loop_
_entity_poly.entity_id
_entity_poly.type
_entity_poly.pdbx_seq_one_letter_code
_entity_poly.pdbx_strand_id
1 'polypeptide(L)'
;MIPVGLYEPLNALKPVAPGLWLADGPAIRMAIPGGHIPFPTRMTVVRLADGGLWCHSPIAPDAGLFAAIDALGPVRHLVSPNMLHYAHIAAWKQRYPDAVAWASPGVRERAAGQHIAVAFDADLDDAPPPDWAETLDQLHFRGSRVLEEIVFLHRDSGTLILTDLIENFEPSRLPAGMRLLVRLAGSLDPDGKAPVDMRLTYFGRKRLARACLARMLAWRPRRVILAHGRCYLQDGEAELRRAFRWLA
;
A
#
# COMPACT_ATOMS: atom_id res chain seq x y z
N MET A 1 17.09 -16.71 10.56
CA MET A 1 16.06 -15.86 9.93
C MET A 1 16.53 -15.58 8.52
N ILE A 2 15.72 -15.87 7.50
CA ILE A 2 16.11 -15.66 6.10
C ILE A 2 16.02 -14.15 5.84
N PRO A 3 17.13 -13.46 5.50
CA PRO A 3 17.06 -12.03 5.23
C PRO A 3 16.24 -11.77 3.97
N VAL A 4 15.21 -10.96 4.07
CA VAL A 4 14.55 -10.35 2.92
C VAL A 4 15.30 -9.07 2.61
N GLY A 5 15.76 -8.90 1.37
CA GLY A 5 16.46 -7.68 0.94
C GLY A 5 15.52 -6.48 1.04
N LEU A 6 15.82 -5.58 1.98
CA LEU A 6 15.08 -4.35 2.20
C LEU A 6 15.53 -3.26 1.19
N TYR A 7 14.72 -2.23 1.04
CA TYR A 7 14.96 -1.10 0.13
C TYR A 7 15.65 0.06 0.86
N GLU A 8 16.96 -0.05 1.05
CA GLU A 8 17.77 0.97 1.70
C GLU A 8 17.78 2.33 0.94
N PRO A 9 17.95 3.47 1.64
CA PRO A 9 17.97 3.61 3.09
C PRO A 9 16.60 3.38 3.71
N LEU A 10 16.54 2.74 4.89
CA LEU A 10 15.30 2.57 5.64
C LEU A 10 14.96 3.87 6.39
N ASN A 11 13.67 4.04 6.69
CA ASN A 11 13.14 5.15 7.48
C ASN A 11 13.54 6.53 6.94
N ALA A 12 13.78 6.63 5.63
CA ALA A 12 14.16 7.86 4.96
C ALA A 12 13.16 8.20 3.85
N LEU A 13 12.80 9.47 3.74
CA LEU A 13 11.93 9.96 2.67
C LEU A 13 12.67 9.95 1.33
N LYS A 14 12.14 9.24 0.37
CA LYS A 14 12.63 9.10 -1.00
C LYS A 14 11.67 9.83 -1.94
N PRO A 15 12.08 10.92 -2.60
CA PRO A 15 11.18 11.64 -3.49
C PRO A 15 10.84 10.79 -4.73
N VAL A 16 9.56 10.77 -5.10
CA VAL A 16 9.04 10.10 -6.31
C VAL A 16 8.60 11.15 -7.35
N ALA A 17 7.92 12.19 -6.87
CA ALA A 17 7.46 13.31 -7.67
C ALA A 17 7.29 14.56 -6.75
N PRO A 18 7.09 15.74 -7.28
CA PRO A 18 6.72 16.89 -6.46
C PRO A 18 5.52 16.57 -5.57
N GLY A 19 5.65 16.80 -4.25
CA GLY A 19 4.59 16.51 -3.27
C GLY A 19 4.37 15.03 -2.95
N LEU A 20 5.22 14.11 -3.43
CA LEU A 20 5.05 12.67 -3.25
C LEU A 20 6.37 11.99 -2.88
N TRP A 21 6.38 11.27 -1.77
CA TRP A 21 7.54 10.52 -1.25
C TRP A 21 7.16 9.10 -0.87
N LEU A 22 8.16 8.23 -0.85
CA LEU A 22 8.12 6.90 -0.23
C LEU A 22 9.03 6.89 1.00
N ALA A 23 8.70 6.03 1.98
CA ALA A 23 9.65 5.59 2.99
C ALA A 23 9.54 4.08 3.15
N ASP A 24 10.66 3.37 2.92
CA ASP A 24 10.75 1.94 3.21
C ASP A 24 11.10 1.74 4.67
N GLY A 25 10.41 0.81 5.32
CA GLY A 25 10.61 0.48 6.72
C GLY A 25 11.28 -0.88 6.94
N PRO A 26 11.55 -1.23 8.20
CA PRO A 26 12.03 -2.55 8.56
C PRO A 26 10.99 -3.62 8.23
N ALA A 27 11.44 -4.87 8.11
CA ALA A 27 10.52 -5.98 7.90
C ALA A 27 9.66 -6.23 9.14
N ILE A 28 8.37 -6.50 8.91
CA ILE A 28 7.47 -7.03 9.94
C ILE A 28 7.46 -8.56 9.88
N ARG A 29 7.02 -9.19 10.97
CA ARG A 29 6.79 -10.64 11.02
C ARG A 29 5.35 -10.92 10.59
N MET A 30 5.18 -11.35 9.35
CA MET A 30 3.87 -11.76 8.85
C MET A 30 3.61 -13.23 9.23
N ALA A 31 2.49 -13.48 9.90
CA ALA A 31 2.08 -14.85 10.25
C ALA A 31 1.62 -15.60 9.00
N ILE A 32 2.14 -16.83 8.83
CA ILE A 32 1.72 -17.78 7.81
C ILE A 32 1.42 -19.13 8.47
N PRO A 33 0.68 -20.03 7.83
CA PRO A 33 0.53 -21.39 8.34
C PRO A 33 1.90 -22.03 8.60
N GLY A 34 2.15 -22.43 9.86
CA GLY A 34 3.40 -23.05 10.25
C GLY A 34 4.55 -22.11 10.66
N GLY A 35 4.33 -20.79 10.74
CA GLY A 35 5.38 -19.87 11.19
C GLY A 35 5.16 -18.40 10.86
N HIS A 36 6.29 -17.71 10.67
CA HIS A 36 6.33 -16.31 10.29
C HIS A 36 7.36 -16.08 9.20
N ILE A 37 7.07 -15.19 8.27
CA ILE A 37 8.02 -14.70 7.29
C ILE A 37 8.32 -13.21 7.51
N PRO A 38 9.56 -12.75 7.31
CA PRO A 38 9.84 -11.33 7.28
C PRO A 38 9.23 -10.72 6.00
N PHE A 39 8.48 -9.63 6.15
CA PHE A 39 7.82 -8.95 5.05
C PHE A 39 8.21 -7.47 5.06
N PRO A 40 8.72 -6.91 3.95
CA PRO A 40 9.13 -5.51 3.89
C PRO A 40 7.92 -4.59 4.05
N THR A 41 8.12 -3.41 4.62
CA THR A 41 7.08 -2.40 4.77
C THR A 41 7.43 -1.16 3.96
N ARG A 42 6.41 -0.47 3.47
CA ARG A 42 6.55 0.81 2.78
C ARG A 42 5.34 1.68 3.07
N MET A 43 5.61 2.96 3.33
CA MET A 43 4.60 4.00 3.38
C MET A 43 4.74 4.96 2.22
N THR A 44 3.65 5.62 1.88
CA THR A 44 3.63 6.74 0.94
C THR A 44 3.20 8.00 1.67
N VAL A 45 3.88 9.11 1.40
CA VAL A 45 3.56 10.43 1.94
C VAL A 45 3.19 11.35 0.79
N VAL A 46 2.04 12.01 0.90
CA VAL A 46 1.55 13.00 -0.07
C VAL A 46 1.35 14.32 0.64
N ARG A 47 1.83 15.40 0.04
CA ARG A 47 1.49 16.75 0.46
C ARG A 47 0.20 17.16 -0.23
N LEU A 48 -0.79 17.52 0.55
CA LEU A 48 -2.09 17.99 0.07
C LEU A 48 -2.06 19.47 -0.35
N ALA A 49 -3.11 19.91 -1.00
CA ALA A 49 -3.25 21.29 -1.49
C ALA A 49 -3.18 22.34 -0.36
N ASP A 50 -3.63 21.99 0.85
CA ASP A 50 -3.57 22.83 2.05
C ASP A 50 -2.19 22.82 2.75
N GLY A 51 -1.22 22.06 2.22
CA GLY A 51 0.11 21.86 2.81
C GLY A 51 0.17 20.75 3.88
N GLY A 52 -0.96 20.15 4.25
CA GLY A 52 -1.02 19.03 5.16
C GLY A 52 -0.46 17.74 4.54
N LEU A 53 -0.08 16.79 5.39
CA LEU A 53 0.46 15.50 4.95
C LEU A 53 -0.57 14.39 5.12
N TRP A 54 -0.68 13.58 4.07
CA TRP A 54 -1.44 12.35 3.99
C TRP A 54 -0.45 11.17 4.00
N CYS A 55 -0.49 10.37 5.07
CA CYS A 55 0.43 9.26 5.31
C CYS A 55 -0.30 7.92 5.12
N HIS A 56 0.03 7.21 4.06
CA HIS A 56 -0.59 5.95 3.67
C HIS A 56 0.25 4.77 4.09
N SER A 57 -0.37 3.79 4.75
CA SER A 57 0.31 2.60 5.25
C SER A 57 1.52 2.94 6.12
N PRO A 58 1.35 3.68 7.23
CA PRO A 58 2.46 4.08 8.09
C PRO A 58 3.34 2.91 8.50
N ILE A 59 4.67 3.09 8.45
CA ILE A 59 5.68 2.11 8.85
C ILE A 59 6.07 2.26 10.33
N ALA A 60 6.93 1.36 10.83
CA ALA A 60 7.37 1.39 12.22
C ALA A 60 7.90 2.78 12.62
N PRO A 61 7.53 3.28 13.81
CA PRO A 61 8.00 4.57 14.31
C PRO A 61 9.53 4.66 14.33
N ASP A 62 10.04 5.79 13.83
CA ASP A 62 11.47 6.12 13.83
C ASP A 62 11.64 7.62 14.04
N ALA A 63 12.55 8.02 14.93
CA ALA A 63 12.73 9.42 15.29
C ALA A 63 13.25 10.28 14.13
N GLY A 64 14.13 9.72 13.29
CA GLY A 64 14.68 10.42 12.11
C GLY A 64 13.61 10.60 11.04
N LEU A 65 12.78 9.57 10.82
CA LEU A 65 11.64 9.65 9.91
C LEU A 65 10.62 10.69 10.38
N PHE A 66 10.27 10.71 11.66
CA PHE A 66 9.35 11.71 12.20
C PHE A 66 9.90 13.12 12.02
N ALA A 67 11.20 13.37 12.31
CA ALA A 67 11.81 14.66 12.09
C ALA A 67 11.76 15.10 10.62
N ALA A 68 11.99 14.17 9.69
CA ALA A 68 11.89 14.45 8.25
C ALA A 68 10.44 14.74 7.81
N ILE A 69 9.46 14.05 8.36
CA ILE A 69 8.03 14.29 8.13
C ILE A 69 7.61 15.66 8.68
N ASP A 70 7.98 15.95 9.93
CA ASP A 70 7.66 17.24 10.58
C ASP A 70 8.22 18.43 9.79
N ALA A 71 9.39 18.27 9.16
CA ALA A 71 9.99 19.28 8.29
C ALA A 71 9.22 19.50 6.96
N LEU A 72 8.41 18.52 6.52
CA LEU A 72 7.57 18.67 5.33
C LEU A 72 6.28 19.42 5.62
N GLY A 73 5.69 19.26 6.80
CA GLY A 73 4.41 19.88 7.16
C GLY A 73 3.63 19.09 8.22
N PRO A 74 2.46 19.57 8.62
CA PRO A 74 1.63 18.89 9.62
C PRO A 74 1.01 17.61 9.05
N VAL A 75 1.09 16.50 9.79
CA VAL A 75 0.39 15.27 9.45
C VAL A 75 -1.10 15.46 9.73
N ARG A 76 -1.93 15.36 8.70
CA ARG A 76 -3.39 15.52 8.76
C ARG A 76 -4.12 14.18 8.69
N HIS A 77 -3.60 13.22 7.92
CA HIS A 77 -4.31 11.97 7.67
C HIS A 77 -3.36 10.77 7.79
N LEU A 78 -3.80 9.75 8.51
CA LEU A 78 -3.17 8.44 8.65
C LEU A 78 -4.09 7.40 8.02
N VAL A 79 -3.64 6.73 6.97
CA VAL A 79 -4.52 5.91 6.14
C VAL A 79 -4.12 4.43 6.19
N SER A 80 -5.08 3.59 6.59
CA SER A 80 -5.00 2.13 6.45
C SER A 80 -5.75 1.72 5.17
N PRO A 81 -5.06 1.44 4.05
CA PRO A 81 -5.72 1.20 2.76
C PRO A 81 -6.44 -0.14 2.65
N ASN A 82 -6.08 -1.10 3.49
CA ASN A 82 -6.74 -2.40 3.59
C ASN A 82 -6.60 -2.97 5.02
N MET A 83 -7.22 -4.11 5.26
CA MET A 83 -7.26 -4.73 6.58
C MET A 83 -5.92 -5.30 7.10
N LEU A 84 -4.82 -5.21 6.33
CA LEU A 84 -3.48 -5.65 6.73
C LEU A 84 -2.56 -4.49 7.09
N HIS A 85 -2.75 -3.31 6.50
CA HIS A 85 -1.88 -2.15 6.60
C HIS A 85 -2.25 -1.18 7.74
N TYR A 86 -2.45 -1.70 8.95
CA TYR A 86 -2.84 -0.91 10.13
C TYR A 86 -1.86 -1.02 11.31
N ALA A 87 -0.83 -1.87 11.20
CA ALA A 87 0.03 -2.26 12.32
C ALA A 87 0.64 -1.08 13.10
N HIS A 88 0.91 0.02 12.46
CA HIS A 88 1.56 1.19 13.05
C HIS A 88 0.66 2.41 13.20
N ILE A 89 -0.60 2.35 12.78
CA ILE A 89 -1.55 3.49 12.87
C ILE A 89 -1.65 4.01 14.31
N ALA A 90 -1.77 3.11 15.31
CA ALA A 90 -1.91 3.52 16.72
C ALA A 90 -0.70 4.33 17.21
N ALA A 91 0.51 3.89 16.88
CA ALA A 91 1.74 4.59 17.27
C ALA A 91 1.89 5.95 16.57
N TRP A 92 1.51 6.03 15.29
CA TRP A 92 1.48 7.30 14.56
C TRP A 92 0.39 8.23 15.08
N LYS A 93 -0.79 7.71 15.42
CA LYS A 93 -1.87 8.50 16.04
C LYS A 93 -1.45 9.04 17.42
N GLN A 94 -0.67 8.28 18.19
CA GLN A 94 -0.10 8.76 19.45
C GLN A 94 0.88 9.93 19.22
N ARG A 95 1.68 9.90 18.16
CA ARG A 95 2.62 10.98 17.81
C ARG A 95 1.91 12.19 17.20
N TYR A 96 0.84 11.96 16.43
CA TYR A 96 0.04 12.98 15.74
C TYR A 96 -1.43 12.87 16.16
N PRO A 97 -1.80 13.29 17.38
CA PRO A 97 -3.13 13.08 17.93
C PRO A 97 -4.24 13.80 17.17
N ASP A 98 -3.90 14.92 16.50
CA ASP A 98 -4.84 15.70 15.70
C ASP A 98 -5.04 15.14 14.28
N ALA A 99 -4.21 14.21 13.84
CA ALA A 99 -4.35 13.58 12.53
C ALA A 99 -5.56 12.64 12.51
N VAL A 100 -6.39 12.72 11.48
CA VAL A 100 -7.52 11.81 11.28
C VAL A 100 -7.02 10.43 10.83
N ALA A 101 -7.32 9.39 11.59
CA ALA A 101 -7.00 8.01 11.24
C ALA A 101 -8.17 7.37 10.47
N TRP A 102 -7.89 6.92 9.24
CA TRP A 102 -8.88 6.40 8.30
C TRP A 102 -8.82 4.89 8.21
N ALA A 103 -9.97 4.25 8.38
CA ALA A 103 -10.15 2.80 8.32
C ALA A 103 -10.64 2.36 6.95
N SER A 104 -9.95 1.39 6.34
CA SER A 104 -10.49 0.63 5.21
C SER A 104 -11.57 -0.35 5.66
N PRO A 105 -12.42 -0.87 4.75
CA PRO A 105 -13.38 -1.91 5.08
C PRO A 105 -12.71 -3.14 5.73
N GLY A 106 -13.28 -3.60 6.84
CA GLY A 106 -12.86 -4.80 7.57
C GLY A 106 -11.64 -4.63 8.50
N VAL A 107 -10.96 -3.46 8.49
CA VAL A 107 -9.76 -3.27 9.33
C VAL A 107 -10.09 -3.18 10.81
N ARG A 108 -11.24 -2.58 11.17
CA ARG A 108 -11.66 -2.45 12.58
C ARG A 108 -11.90 -3.83 13.21
N GLU A 109 -12.63 -4.68 12.49
CA GLU A 109 -12.95 -6.06 12.91
C GLU A 109 -11.67 -6.90 13.01
N ARG A 110 -10.75 -6.73 12.06
CA ARG A 110 -9.48 -7.45 12.10
C ARG A 110 -8.60 -7.00 13.26
N ALA A 111 -8.48 -5.71 13.52
CA ALA A 111 -7.71 -5.18 14.64
C ALA A 111 -8.28 -5.67 15.96
N ALA A 112 -9.60 -5.62 16.13
CA ALA A 112 -10.31 -6.13 17.32
C ALA A 112 -10.08 -7.64 17.49
N GLY A 113 -10.18 -8.43 16.43
CA GLY A 113 -9.93 -9.88 16.46
C GLY A 113 -8.49 -10.26 16.79
N GLN A 114 -7.54 -9.35 16.61
CA GLN A 114 -6.14 -9.52 17.01
C GLN A 114 -5.80 -8.83 18.34
N HIS A 115 -6.78 -8.29 19.05
CA HIS A 115 -6.61 -7.54 20.30
C HIS A 115 -5.66 -6.34 20.17
N ILE A 116 -5.60 -5.72 18.96
CA ILE A 116 -4.82 -4.52 18.70
C ILE A 116 -5.76 -3.31 18.81
N ALA A 117 -5.50 -2.45 19.79
CA ALA A 117 -6.27 -1.23 19.96
C ALA A 117 -5.80 -0.17 18.95
N VAL A 118 -6.66 0.14 17.97
CA VAL A 118 -6.46 1.24 17.02
C VAL A 118 -7.69 2.13 17.05
N ALA A 119 -7.50 3.40 17.38
CA ALA A 119 -8.54 4.41 17.28
C ALA A 119 -8.59 4.96 15.85
N PHE A 120 -9.55 4.49 15.07
CA PHE A 120 -9.86 5.07 13.78
C PHE A 120 -10.97 6.13 13.94
N ASP A 121 -10.77 7.30 13.36
CA ASP A 121 -11.70 8.44 13.46
C ASP A 121 -12.75 8.43 12.34
N ALA A 122 -12.39 7.91 11.15
CA ALA A 122 -13.25 7.90 9.97
C ALA A 122 -13.07 6.61 9.15
N ASP A 123 -13.99 6.38 8.23
CA ASP A 123 -13.97 5.24 7.31
C ASP A 123 -13.74 5.72 5.87
N LEU A 124 -12.91 4.95 5.13
CA LEU A 124 -12.69 5.14 3.70
C LEU A 124 -13.86 4.57 2.90
N ASP A 125 -14.29 5.28 1.87
CA ASP A 125 -15.34 4.86 0.94
C ASP A 125 -14.80 4.81 -0.50
N ASP A 126 -15.69 4.68 -1.48
CA ASP A 126 -15.36 4.58 -2.91
C ASP A 126 -14.88 5.91 -3.52
N ALA A 127 -15.24 7.04 -2.91
CA ALA A 127 -14.87 8.38 -3.35
C ALA A 127 -13.95 9.06 -2.32
N PRO A 128 -13.04 9.95 -2.77
CA PRO A 128 -12.20 10.72 -1.85
C PRO A 128 -13.09 11.71 -1.06
N PRO A 129 -12.85 11.87 0.25
CA PRO A 129 -13.47 12.96 1.00
C PRO A 129 -12.92 14.31 0.54
N PRO A 130 -13.63 15.43 0.84
CA PRO A 130 -13.24 16.78 0.44
C PRO A 130 -11.80 17.14 0.84
N ASP A 131 -11.32 16.60 1.97
CA ASP A 131 -10.01 16.87 2.56
C ASP A 131 -8.84 16.63 1.58
N TRP A 132 -8.97 15.69 0.64
CA TRP A 132 -7.91 15.42 -0.35
C TRP A 132 -8.41 15.23 -1.78
N ALA A 133 -9.69 15.47 -2.06
CA ALA A 133 -10.27 15.25 -3.39
C ALA A 133 -9.62 16.09 -4.51
N GLU A 134 -8.99 17.22 -4.17
CA GLU A 134 -8.22 18.03 -5.13
C GLU A 134 -6.87 17.38 -5.49
N THR A 135 -6.26 16.63 -4.57
CA THR A 135 -4.92 16.05 -4.72
C THR A 135 -4.94 14.59 -5.12
N LEU A 136 -5.90 13.82 -4.58
CA LEU A 136 -5.99 12.37 -4.75
C LEU A 136 -7.37 11.95 -5.28
N ASP A 137 -7.39 11.12 -6.32
CA ASP A 137 -8.52 10.27 -6.64
C ASP A 137 -8.49 9.01 -5.77
N GLN A 138 -9.65 8.40 -5.55
CA GLN A 138 -9.83 7.22 -4.71
C GLN A 138 -10.78 6.22 -5.35
N LEU A 139 -10.55 4.95 -5.10
CA LEU A 139 -11.41 3.86 -5.54
C LEU A 139 -11.32 2.68 -4.58
N HIS A 140 -12.44 2.14 -4.18
CA HIS A 140 -12.52 0.86 -3.49
C HIS A 140 -12.39 -0.29 -4.51
N PHE A 141 -11.24 -0.98 -4.54
CA PHE A 141 -11.02 -2.15 -5.38
C PHE A 141 -11.67 -3.38 -4.77
N ARG A 142 -12.77 -3.79 -5.36
CA ARG A 142 -13.67 -4.84 -4.87
C ARG A 142 -13.54 -6.15 -5.64
N GLY A 143 -14.08 -7.21 -5.04
CA GLY A 143 -14.25 -8.52 -5.68
C GLY A 143 -13.53 -9.66 -4.99
N SER A 144 -12.54 -9.41 -4.15
CA SER A 144 -11.98 -10.42 -3.27
C SER A 144 -12.98 -10.79 -2.16
N ARG A 145 -12.93 -12.04 -1.72
CA ARG A 145 -13.69 -12.50 -0.56
C ARG A 145 -12.93 -12.36 0.76
N VAL A 146 -11.67 -11.99 0.67
CA VAL A 146 -10.75 -11.96 1.83
C VAL A 146 -10.18 -10.58 2.04
N LEU A 147 -9.66 -9.94 0.99
CA LEU A 147 -8.97 -8.67 1.08
C LEU A 147 -9.44 -7.73 -0.03
N GLU A 148 -10.08 -6.65 0.35
CA GLU A 148 -10.36 -5.52 -0.53
C GLU A 148 -9.44 -4.35 -0.16
N GLU A 149 -9.15 -3.47 -1.12
CA GLU A 149 -8.16 -2.41 -0.97
C GLU A 149 -8.71 -1.09 -1.49
N ILE A 150 -8.46 0.00 -0.75
CA ILE A 150 -8.68 1.34 -1.26
C ILE A 150 -7.41 1.78 -1.97
N VAL A 151 -7.53 2.10 -3.25
CA VAL A 151 -6.43 2.55 -4.09
C VAL A 151 -6.55 4.04 -4.37
N PHE A 152 -5.41 4.69 -4.59
CA PHE A 152 -5.38 6.14 -4.76
C PHE A 152 -4.56 6.53 -5.99
N LEU A 153 -4.95 7.63 -6.64
CA LEU A 153 -4.14 8.26 -7.69
C LEU A 153 -3.72 9.66 -7.24
N HIS A 154 -2.43 9.90 -7.13
CA HIS A 154 -1.91 11.27 -6.99
C HIS A 154 -2.02 11.98 -8.35
N ARG A 155 -2.93 12.95 -8.46
CA ARG A 155 -3.36 13.56 -9.71
C ARG A 155 -2.22 14.23 -10.46
N ASP A 156 -1.47 15.10 -9.82
CA ASP A 156 -0.44 15.92 -10.45
C ASP A 156 0.67 15.07 -11.10
N SER A 157 1.09 14.00 -10.44
CA SER A 157 2.15 13.13 -10.94
C SER A 157 1.64 11.96 -11.78
N GLY A 158 0.33 11.70 -11.77
CA GLY A 158 -0.25 10.49 -12.37
C GLY A 158 0.28 9.21 -11.72
N THR A 159 0.52 9.22 -10.41
CA THR A 159 1.05 8.06 -9.69
C THR A 159 -0.07 7.30 -8.96
N LEU A 160 -0.29 6.06 -9.38
CA LEU A 160 -1.20 5.13 -8.70
C LEU A 160 -0.51 4.55 -7.48
N ILE A 161 -1.20 4.53 -6.34
CA ILE A 161 -0.71 4.04 -5.06
C ILE A 161 -1.51 2.79 -4.69
N LEU A 162 -0.81 1.66 -4.62
CA LEU A 162 -1.34 0.34 -4.28
C LEU A 162 -0.58 -0.25 -3.09
N THR A 163 -1.16 -1.25 -2.44
CA THR A 163 -0.47 -2.09 -1.44
C THR A 163 -0.36 -3.54 -1.92
N ASP A 164 -1.39 -4.36 -1.70
CA ASP A 164 -1.33 -5.82 -1.88
C ASP A 164 -1.92 -6.32 -3.20
N LEU A 165 -2.54 -5.45 -4.00
CA LEU A 165 -3.08 -5.82 -5.31
C LEU A 165 -2.01 -6.23 -6.31
N ILE A 166 -0.77 -5.78 -6.11
CA ILE A 166 0.40 -6.19 -6.87
C ILE A 166 1.58 -6.32 -5.91
N GLU A 167 2.24 -7.47 -5.92
CA GLU A 167 3.55 -7.67 -5.34
C GLU A 167 4.57 -7.87 -6.46
N ASN A 168 5.80 -7.33 -6.30
CA ASN A 168 6.82 -7.38 -7.36
C ASN A 168 8.22 -7.50 -6.76
N PHE A 169 8.52 -8.67 -6.16
CA PHE A 169 9.78 -8.91 -5.48
C PHE A 169 10.94 -9.15 -6.44
N GLU A 170 12.02 -8.40 -6.29
CA GLU A 170 13.24 -8.58 -7.08
C GLU A 170 13.96 -9.87 -6.70
N PRO A 171 14.31 -10.73 -7.69
CA PRO A 171 15.01 -12.01 -7.42
C PRO A 171 16.31 -11.84 -6.65
N SER A 172 17.07 -10.76 -6.90
CA SER A 172 18.34 -10.45 -6.25
C SER A 172 18.19 -10.18 -4.74
N ARG A 173 16.99 -9.80 -4.29
CA ARG A 173 16.68 -9.47 -2.90
C ARG A 173 16.09 -10.64 -2.10
N LEU A 174 15.93 -11.80 -2.74
CA LEU A 174 15.33 -12.98 -2.13
C LEU A 174 16.35 -14.11 -1.98
N PRO A 175 16.30 -14.86 -0.85
CA PRO A 175 17.03 -16.14 -0.73
C PRO A 175 16.60 -17.12 -1.81
N ALA A 176 17.50 -18.01 -2.24
CA ALA A 176 17.26 -18.93 -3.37
C ALA A 176 15.99 -19.78 -3.22
N GLY A 177 15.74 -20.34 -2.05
CA GLY A 177 14.51 -21.13 -1.79
C GLY A 177 13.23 -20.31 -1.87
N MET A 178 13.29 -19.04 -1.44
CA MET A 178 12.14 -18.14 -1.48
C MET A 178 11.84 -17.66 -2.90
N ARG A 179 12.87 -17.52 -3.77
CA ARG A 179 12.67 -17.13 -5.18
C ARG A 179 11.73 -18.06 -5.92
N LEU A 180 11.86 -19.36 -5.72
CA LEU A 180 10.99 -20.35 -6.36
C LEU A 180 9.56 -20.20 -5.87
N LEU A 181 9.34 -20.06 -4.57
CA LEU A 181 8.00 -19.89 -3.98
C LEU A 181 7.34 -18.59 -4.49
N VAL A 182 8.05 -17.47 -4.46
CA VAL A 182 7.55 -16.18 -4.95
C VAL A 182 7.27 -16.22 -6.46
N ARG A 183 8.10 -16.93 -7.23
CA ARG A 183 7.87 -17.17 -8.67
C ARG A 183 6.59 -17.97 -8.90
N LEU A 184 6.37 -19.05 -8.15
CA LEU A 184 5.16 -19.88 -8.25
C LEU A 184 3.92 -19.12 -7.79
N ALA A 185 4.03 -18.26 -6.76
CA ALA A 185 2.98 -17.34 -6.35
C ALA A 185 2.64 -16.31 -7.45
N GLY A 186 3.60 -15.99 -8.32
CA GLY A 186 3.45 -15.03 -9.40
C GLY A 186 3.78 -13.59 -9.02
N SER A 187 4.52 -13.40 -7.92
CA SER A 187 4.88 -12.09 -7.36
C SER A 187 6.33 -11.70 -7.64
N LEU A 188 7.03 -12.42 -8.55
CA LEU A 188 8.44 -12.17 -8.87
C LEU A 188 8.59 -11.14 -9.99
N ASP A 189 9.49 -10.16 -9.79
CA ASP A 189 9.89 -9.18 -10.80
C ASP A 189 10.54 -9.86 -12.03
N PRO A 190 10.28 -9.41 -13.27
CA PRO A 190 9.46 -8.25 -13.67
C PRO A 190 7.96 -8.57 -13.82
N ASP A 191 7.51 -9.78 -13.54
CA ASP A 191 6.19 -10.30 -13.85
C ASP A 191 5.22 -10.25 -12.66
N GLY A 192 5.52 -9.37 -11.69
CA GLY A 192 4.77 -9.21 -10.46
C GLY A 192 3.28 -8.94 -10.67
N LYS A 193 2.46 -9.53 -9.81
CA LYS A 193 1.00 -9.42 -9.74
C LYS A 193 0.51 -9.87 -8.37
N ALA A 194 -0.79 -9.86 -8.13
CA ALA A 194 -1.35 -10.45 -6.92
C ALA A 194 -0.92 -11.94 -6.79
N PRO A 195 -0.52 -12.40 -5.60
CA PRO A 195 -0.19 -13.80 -5.35
C PRO A 195 -1.33 -14.74 -5.75
N VAL A 196 -1.00 -16.00 -6.05
CA VAL A 196 -1.98 -16.99 -6.54
C VAL A 196 -3.15 -17.22 -5.58
N ASP A 197 -2.86 -17.31 -4.30
CA ASP A 197 -3.87 -17.46 -3.23
C ASP A 197 -4.81 -16.25 -3.19
N MET A 198 -4.28 -15.04 -3.30
CA MET A 198 -5.08 -13.82 -3.39
C MET A 198 -5.95 -13.83 -4.65
N ARG A 199 -5.41 -14.20 -5.82
CA ARG A 199 -6.18 -14.27 -7.08
C ARG A 199 -7.34 -15.28 -7.00
N LEU A 200 -7.18 -16.38 -6.26
CA LEU A 200 -8.24 -17.37 -6.05
C LEU A 200 -9.42 -16.80 -5.27
N THR A 201 -9.22 -15.81 -4.41
CA THR A 201 -10.31 -15.17 -3.65
C THR A 201 -11.30 -14.40 -4.53
N TYR A 202 -10.92 -14.08 -5.77
CA TYR A 202 -11.78 -13.41 -6.77
C TYR A 202 -12.65 -14.40 -7.58
N PHE A 203 -12.57 -15.70 -7.30
CA PHE A 203 -13.37 -16.69 -8.05
C PHE A 203 -14.87 -16.38 -7.93
N GLY A 204 -15.56 -16.33 -9.09
CA GLY A 204 -16.98 -15.95 -9.20
C GLY A 204 -17.26 -14.44 -9.06
N ARG A 205 -16.26 -13.59 -8.75
CA ARG A 205 -16.43 -12.15 -8.56
C ARG A 205 -15.53 -11.30 -9.45
N LYS A 206 -14.82 -11.88 -10.41
CA LYS A 206 -13.91 -11.17 -11.33
C LYS A 206 -14.57 -9.98 -12.04
N ARG A 207 -15.89 -9.99 -12.25
CA ARG A 207 -16.63 -8.89 -12.87
C ARG A 207 -16.45 -7.59 -12.09
N LEU A 208 -16.52 -7.63 -10.76
CA LEU A 208 -16.30 -6.46 -9.90
C LEU A 208 -14.87 -5.94 -10.03
N ALA A 209 -13.89 -6.83 -9.94
CA ALA A 209 -12.48 -6.47 -10.09
C ALA A 209 -12.16 -5.89 -11.48
N ARG A 210 -12.77 -6.42 -12.55
CA ARG A 210 -12.65 -5.84 -13.91
C ARG A 210 -13.20 -4.42 -14.01
N ALA A 211 -14.34 -4.15 -13.36
CA ALA A 211 -14.90 -2.80 -13.31
C ALA A 211 -13.98 -1.83 -12.56
N CYS A 212 -13.40 -2.25 -11.44
CA CYS A 212 -12.42 -1.46 -10.71
C CYS A 212 -11.14 -1.23 -11.54
N LEU A 213 -10.61 -2.27 -12.18
CA LEU A 213 -9.46 -2.14 -13.08
C LEU A 213 -9.71 -1.16 -14.22
N ALA A 214 -10.91 -1.20 -14.83
CA ALA A 214 -11.27 -0.26 -15.90
C ALA A 214 -11.26 1.20 -15.41
N ARG A 215 -11.71 1.46 -14.18
CA ARG A 215 -11.62 2.79 -13.56
C ARG A 215 -10.17 3.21 -13.31
N MET A 216 -9.32 2.33 -12.76
CA MET A 216 -7.89 2.62 -12.57
C MET A 216 -7.18 2.91 -13.89
N LEU A 217 -7.49 2.14 -14.96
CA LEU A 217 -6.93 2.37 -16.29
C LEU A 217 -7.41 3.69 -16.92
N ALA A 218 -8.64 4.11 -16.63
CA ALA A 218 -9.16 5.41 -17.08
C ALA A 218 -8.39 6.59 -16.48
N TRP A 219 -7.74 6.43 -15.34
CA TRP A 219 -6.84 7.40 -14.74
C TRP A 219 -5.51 7.55 -15.50
N ARG A 220 -5.15 6.62 -16.39
CA ARG A 220 -3.90 6.59 -17.17
C ARG A 220 -2.66 6.78 -16.30
N PRO A 221 -2.43 5.91 -15.32
CA PRO A 221 -1.32 6.08 -14.39
C PRO A 221 0.02 6.06 -15.12
N ARG A 222 0.89 7.03 -14.83
CA ARG A 222 2.26 7.08 -15.35
C ARG A 222 3.20 6.20 -14.53
N ARG A 223 2.93 6.06 -13.24
CA ARG A 223 3.71 5.30 -12.26
C ARG A 223 2.77 4.47 -11.40
N VAL A 224 3.31 3.39 -10.83
CA VAL A 224 2.60 2.61 -9.81
C VAL A 224 3.54 2.39 -8.63
N ILE A 225 3.14 2.88 -7.47
CA ILE A 225 3.77 2.58 -6.18
C ILE A 225 3.15 1.31 -5.62
N LEU A 226 3.99 0.40 -5.10
CA LEU A 226 3.61 -0.84 -4.44
C LEU A 226 4.16 -0.84 -3.01
N ALA A 227 3.42 -1.39 -2.06
CA ALA A 227 3.93 -1.58 -0.71
C ALA A 227 5.04 -2.65 -0.66
N HIS A 228 5.01 -3.63 -1.56
CA HIS A 228 5.88 -4.80 -1.53
C HIS A 228 6.59 -5.02 -2.87
N GLY A 229 7.91 -4.90 -2.85
CA GLY A 229 8.74 -5.08 -4.03
C GLY A 229 9.06 -3.79 -4.79
N ARG A 230 9.53 -3.95 -6.03
CA ARG A 230 9.93 -2.86 -6.90
C ARG A 230 8.72 -2.14 -7.48
N CYS A 231 8.64 -0.82 -7.28
CA CYS A 231 7.62 0.05 -7.90
C CYS A 231 7.86 0.18 -9.41
N TYR A 232 6.80 0.47 -10.15
CA TYR A 232 6.87 0.79 -11.59
C TYR A 232 6.89 2.31 -11.74
N LEU A 233 8.08 2.88 -11.95
CA LEU A 233 8.28 4.33 -12.04
C LEU A 233 8.12 4.89 -13.46
N GLN A 234 7.87 4.01 -14.42
CA GLN A 234 7.59 4.31 -15.84
C GLN A 234 6.51 3.34 -16.32
N ASP A 235 5.85 3.67 -17.42
CA ASP A 235 4.88 2.82 -18.12
C ASP A 235 3.76 2.24 -17.23
N GLY A 236 3.33 3.01 -16.20
CA GLY A 236 2.42 2.55 -15.17
C GLY A 236 1.12 1.93 -15.69
N GLU A 237 0.53 2.47 -16.77
CA GLU A 237 -0.68 1.90 -17.39
C GLU A 237 -0.39 0.52 -18.01
N ALA A 238 0.72 0.36 -18.72
CA ALA A 238 1.10 -0.91 -19.35
C ALA A 238 1.40 -1.98 -18.28
N GLU A 239 2.12 -1.59 -17.23
CA GLU A 239 2.40 -2.46 -16.09
C GLU A 239 1.12 -2.87 -15.32
N LEU A 240 0.18 -1.95 -15.16
CA LEU A 240 -1.11 -2.24 -14.57
C LEU A 240 -1.87 -3.28 -15.40
N ARG A 241 -1.96 -3.09 -16.73
CA ARG A 241 -2.57 -4.07 -17.64
C ARG A 241 -1.90 -5.44 -17.56
N ARG A 242 -0.58 -5.47 -17.53
CA ARG A 242 0.21 -6.70 -17.40
C ARG A 242 -0.08 -7.41 -16.09
N ALA A 243 -0.02 -6.70 -14.96
CA ALA A 243 -0.20 -7.28 -13.64
C ALA A 243 -1.61 -7.84 -13.41
N PHE A 244 -2.63 -7.25 -14.03
CA PHE A 244 -4.02 -7.68 -13.91
C PHE A 244 -4.52 -8.60 -15.04
N ARG A 245 -3.64 -9.09 -15.94
CA ARG A 245 -4.04 -10.00 -17.05
C ARG A 245 -4.77 -11.28 -16.59
N TRP A 246 -4.61 -11.66 -15.34
CA TRP A 246 -5.31 -12.80 -14.73
C TRP A 246 -6.83 -12.57 -14.55
N LEU A 247 -7.30 -11.34 -14.70
CA LEU A 247 -8.72 -11.00 -14.70
C LEU A 247 -9.39 -11.25 -16.07
N ALA A 248 -8.62 -11.44 -17.11
CA ALA A 248 -9.13 -11.75 -18.44
C ALA A 248 -10.06 -12.98 -18.43
#